data_64efd28def15dcedf64c88e203546407
#
_entry.id   64efd28def15dcedf64c88e203546407
#
_cell.length_a   1.000
_cell.length_b   1.000
_cell.length_c   1.000
_cell.angle_alpha   90.00
_cell.angle_beta   90.00
_cell.angle_gamma   90.00
#
_symmetry.space_group_name_H-M   'P 1'
#
loop_
_entity.id
_entity.type
_entity.pdbx_description
1 polymer ?
#
loop_
_entity_poly.entity_id
_entity_poly.type
_entity_poly.pdbx_seq_one_letter_code
_entity_poly.pdbx_strand_id
1 'polypeptide(L)'
;MPAIFELNEFGTLPLWGQALIAARMVRRGVLAVLPDASPDFRDKALVACATIERAAVKGELSEADERSLKDAMSLSERAEARVSAVAGALWWAIDSCRAARGAHDFAVDSSVTNSSLRAIGELGEDVRVSRLQLTVLVASDFDLVRFACSEISVGRYDALTPHVLARLAPVHPLTLVETPMRGTHHAEREAR
;
A
#
# COMPACT_ATOMS: atom_id res chain seq x y z
N MET A 1 16.73 5.02 10.72
CA MET A 1 16.17 3.99 9.83
C MET A 1 16.85 4.15 8.48
N PRO A 2 17.43 3.11 7.86
CA PRO A 2 17.78 3.23 6.45
C PRO A 2 16.46 3.41 5.69
N ALA A 3 16.34 4.47 4.92
CA ALA A 3 15.21 4.71 4.07
C ALA A 3 15.09 3.52 3.12
N ILE A 4 13.92 2.87 3.10
CA ILE A 4 13.66 1.71 2.23
C ILE A 4 13.79 2.10 0.75
N PHE A 5 13.61 3.40 0.48
CA PHE A 5 13.85 4.08 -0.79
C PHE A 5 14.30 5.52 -0.51
N GLU A 6 15.19 6.07 -1.31
CA GLU A 6 15.41 7.51 -1.25
C GLU A 6 14.13 8.20 -1.74
N LEU A 7 13.57 9.08 -0.90
CA LEU A 7 12.37 9.88 -1.18
C LEU A 7 12.40 10.50 -2.58
N ASN A 8 13.60 10.90 -3.02
CA ASN A 8 13.84 11.54 -4.30
C ASN A 8 13.57 10.61 -5.49
N GLU A 9 13.93 9.33 -5.39
CA GLU A 9 13.74 8.39 -6.50
C GLU A 9 12.26 8.02 -6.66
N PHE A 10 11.56 7.72 -5.55
CA PHE A 10 10.14 7.38 -5.61
C PHE A 10 9.31 8.54 -6.17
N GLY A 11 9.66 9.77 -5.80
CA GLY A 11 9.04 10.99 -6.30
C GLY A 11 9.24 11.25 -7.79
N THR A 12 10.10 10.50 -8.50
CA THR A 12 10.27 10.65 -9.96
C THR A 12 9.19 9.95 -10.79
N LEU A 13 8.47 9.01 -10.20
CA LEU A 13 7.37 8.31 -10.88
C LEU A 13 6.18 9.25 -11.14
N PRO A 14 5.37 8.97 -12.17
CA PRO A 14 4.05 9.59 -12.31
C PRO A 14 3.25 9.44 -11.01
N LEU A 15 2.44 10.42 -10.64
CA LEU A 15 1.72 10.42 -9.36
C LEU A 15 0.78 9.21 -9.22
N TRP A 16 0.09 8.85 -10.28
CA TRP A 16 -0.74 7.64 -10.31
C TRP A 16 0.09 6.36 -10.20
N GLY A 17 1.35 6.35 -10.65
CA GLY A 17 2.29 5.24 -10.45
C GLY A 17 2.65 5.04 -8.99
N GLN A 18 2.86 6.13 -8.26
CA GLN A 18 3.13 6.10 -6.82
C GLN A 18 1.93 5.56 -6.03
N ALA A 19 0.73 6.05 -6.31
CA ALA A 19 -0.51 5.56 -5.69
C ALA A 19 -0.77 4.08 -6.04
N LEU A 20 -0.49 3.66 -7.26
CA LEU A 20 -0.60 2.26 -7.68
C LEU A 20 0.32 1.35 -6.88
N ILE A 21 1.60 1.71 -6.71
CA ILE A 21 2.56 0.91 -5.93
C ILE A 21 2.09 0.80 -4.48
N ALA A 22 1.67 1.91 -3.86
CA ALA A 22 1.12 1.91 -2.51
C ALA A 22 -0.06 0.93 -2.37
N ALA A 23 -1.05 1.00 -3.28
CA ALA A 23 -2.20 0.11 -3.28
C ALA A 23 -1.81 -1.36 -3.44
N ARG A 24 -0.84 -1.67 -4.29
CA ARG A 24 -0.33 -3.04 -4.50
C ARG A 24 0.37 -3.59 -3.26
N MET A 25 1.16 -2.76 -2.56
CA MET A 25 1.78 -3.17 -1.30
C MET A 25 0.72 -3.42 -0.22
N VAL A 26 -0.27 -2.54 -0.08
CA VAL A 26 -1.40 -2.74 0.83
C VAL A 26 -2.16 -4.01 0.51
N ARG A 27 -2.45 -4.27 -0.76
CA ARG A 27 -3.12 -5.51 -1.19
C ARG A 27 -2.35 -6.76 -0.80
N ARG A 28 -1.00 -6.75 -0.90
CA ARG A 28 -0.14 -7.84 -0.42
C ARG A 28 -0.28 -8.04 1.10
N GLY A 29 -0.34 -6.93 1.85
CA GLY A 29 -0.56 -6.94 3.30
C GLY A 29 -1.94 -7.49 3.68
N VAL A 30 -3.01 -7.01 3.03
CA VAL A 30 -4.38 -7.52 3.25
C VAL A 30 -4.44 -9.02 3.00
N LEU A 31 -3.87 -9.50 1.90
CA LEU A 31 -3.85 -10.94 1.58
C LEU A 31 -3.07 -11.75 2.62
N ALA A 32 -2.02 -11.19 3.22
CA ALA A 32 -1.23 -11.86 4.25
C ALA A 32 -1.97 -11.99 5.58
N VAL A 33 -2.78 -10.99 5.96
CA VAL A 33 -3.52 -10.98 7.24
C VAL A 33 -4.95 -11.51 7.11
N LEU A 34 -5.32 -12.12 5.98
CA LEU A 34 -6.67 -12.67 5.75
C LEU A 34 -7.20 -13.55 6.90
N PRO A 35 -6.40 -14.42 7.53
CA PRO A 35 -6.88 -15.24 8.65
C PRO A 35 -7.25 -14.44 9.90
N ASP A 36 -6.62 -13.26 10.08
CA ASP A 36 -6.76 -12.42 11.28
C ASP A 36 -7.76 -11.28 11.09
N ALA A 37 -8.16 -11.00 9.85
CA ALA A 37 -9.03 -9.88 9.51
C ALA A 37 -10.51 -10.27 9.51
N SER A 38 -11.38 -9.36 9.97
CA SER A 38 -12.81 -9.54 9.79
C SER A 38 -13.17 -9.60 8.28
N PRO A 39 -14.19 -10.40 7.91
CA PRO A 39 -14.61 -10.49 6.49
C PRO A 39 -14.95 -9.12 5.89
N ASP A 40 -15.62 -8.25 6.66
CA ASP A 40 -16.02 -6.92 6.20
C ASP A 40 -14.80 -6.02 5.92
N PHE A 41 -13.79 -6.00 6.81
CA PHE A 41 -12.55 -5.26 6.57
C PHE A 41 -11.82 -5.79 5.34
N ARG A 42 -11.66 -7.12 5.27
CA ARG A 42 -10.97 -7.78 4.16
C ARG A 42 -11.58 -7.41 2.81
N ASP A 43 -12.90 -7.59 2.67
CA ASP A 43 -13.59 -7.41 1.41
C ASP A 43 -13.54 -5.94 0.97
N LYS A 44 -13.77 -4.98 1.88
CA LYS A 44 -13.70 -3.55 1.59
C LYS A 44 -12.26 -3.09 1.30
N ALA A 45 -11.26 -3.62 2.00
CA ALA A 45 -9.86 -3.32 1.74
C ALA A 45 -9.43 -3.79 0.34
N LEU A 46 -9.81 -4.99 -0.07
CA LEU A 46 -9.52 -5.51 -1.40
C LEU A 46 -10.23 -4.71 -2.49
N VAL A 47 -11.50 -4.32 -2.26
CA VAL A 47 -12.25 -3.45 -3.18
C VAL A 47 -11.57 -2.07 -3.28
N ALA A 48 -11.12 -1.49 -2.19
CA ALA A 48 -10.42 -0.21 -2.20
C ALA A 48 -9.10 -0.29 -2.99
N CYS A 49 -8.28 -1.32 -2.78
CA CYS A 49 -7.06 -1.53 -3.57
C CYS A 49 -7.38 -1.64 -5.08
N ALA A 50 -8.38 -2.44 -5.45
CA ALA A 50 -8.79 -2.57 -6.85
C ALA A 50 -9.35 -1.26 -7.43
N THR A 51 -10.00 -0.45 -6.60
CA THR A 51 -10.48 0.88 -6.98
C THR A 51 -9.33 1.83 -7.27
N ILE A 52 -8.30 1.85 -6.43
CA ILE A 52 -7.09 2.67 -6.65
C ILE A 52 -6.35 2.22 -7.93
N GLU A 53 -6.16 0.91 -8.12
CA GLU A 53 -5.54 0.36 -9.33
C GLU A 53 -6.30 0.79 -10.60
N ARG A 54 -7.62 0.77 -10.56
CA ARG A 54 -8.49 1.20 -11.66
C ARG A 54 -8.45 2.71 -11.89
N ALA A 55 -8.46 3.50 -10.80
CA ALA A 55 -8.35 4.94 -10.85
C ALA A 55 -7.01 5.39 -11.43
N ALA A 56 -5.92 4.69 -11.11
CA ALA A 56 -4.59 4.99 -11.64
C ALA A 56 -4.53 4.88 -13.18
N VAL A 57 -5.32 3.98 -13.77
CA VAL A 57 -5.42 3.84 -15.24
C VAL A 57 -6.37 4.86 -15.86
N LYS A 58 -7.44 5.21 -15.15
CA LYS A 58 -8.42 6.18 -15.66
C LYS A 58 -8.02 7.64 -15.45
N GLY A 59 -7.16 7.91 -14.47
CA GLY A 59 -6.83 9.26 -14.02
C GLY A 59 -7.95 9.96 -13.25
N GLU A 60 -8.97 9.21 -12.83
CA GLU A 60 -10.17 9.77 -12.19
C GLU A 60 -10.79 8.80 -11.17
N LEU A 61 -11.55 9.37 -10.25
CA LEU A 61 -12.40 8.66 -9.29
C LEU A 61 -13.85 9.09 -9.52
N SER A 62 -14.73 8.12 -9.74
CA SER A 62 -16.17 8.37 -9.76
C SER A 62 -16.73 8.61 -8.36
N GLU A 63 -17.95 9.14 -8.23
CA GLU A 63 -18.62 9.28 -6.94
C GLU A 63 -18.83 7.92 -6.23
N ALA A 64 -19.01 6.84 -6.99
CA ALA A 64 -19.12 5.50 -6.43
C ALA A 64 -17.78 5.01 -5.90
N ASP A 65 -16.67 5.29 -6.60
CA ASP A 65 -15.31 5.00 -6.14
C ASP A 65 -15.02 5.77 -4.85
N GLU A 66 -15.33 7.06 -4.79
CA GLU A 66 -15.13 7.89 -3.59
C GLU A 66 -15.91 7.36 -2.37
N ARG A 67 -17.15 6.91 -2.56
CA ARG A 67 -17.94 6.30 -1.47
C ARG A 67 -17.28 5.02 -0.99
N SER A 68 -16.87 4.15 -1.90
CA SER A 68 -16.19 2.88 -1.57
C SER A 68 -14.89 3.11 -0.79
N LEU A 69 -14.07 4.10 -1.22
CA LEU A 69 -12.84 4.45 -0.52
C LEU A 69 -13.11 5.05 0.87
N LYS A 70 -14.16 5.87 1.01
CA LYS A 70 -14.57 6.42 2.30
C LYS A 70 -15.00 5.34 3.29
N ASP A 71 -15.77 4.35 2.81
CA ASP A 71 -16.20 3.21 3.63
C ASP A 71 -15.00 2.39 4.12
N ALA A 72 -14.03 2.13 3.25
CA ALA A 72 -12.80 1.43 3.61
C ALA A 72 -11.95 2.22 4.64
N MET A 73 -11.85 3.55 4.50
CA MET A 73 -11.17 4.41 5.49
C MET A 73 -11.83 4.33 6.86
N SER A 74 -13.16 4.43 6.92
CA SER A 74 -13.91 4.37 8.19
C SER A 74 -13.74 3.03 8.90
N LEU A 75 -13.54 1.94 8.17
CA LEU A 75 -13.21 0.63 8.75
C LEU A 75 -11.77 0.56 9.23
N SER A 76 -10.85 1.19 8.50
CA SER A 76 -9.44 1.23 8.89
C SER A 76 -9.25 1.93 10.26
N GLU A 77 -10.03 2.96 10.53
CA GLU A 77 -10.01 3.67 11.83
C GLU A 77 -10.50 2.81 13.01
N ARG A 78 -11.23 1.74 12.74
CA ARG A 78 -11.81 0.83 13.74
C ARG A 78 -11.15 -0.54 13.73
N ALA A 79 -10.06 -0.68 12.99
CA ALA A 79 -9.39 -1.96 12.81
C ALA A 79 -8.81 -2.51 14.11
N GLU A 80 -8.90 -3.82 14.26
CA GLU A 80 -8.31 -4.53 15.39
C GLU A 80 -6.78 -4.41 15.38
N ALA A 81 -6.15 -4.50 16.57
CA ALA A 81 -4.71 -4.38 16.73
C ALA A 81 -3.89 -5.33 15.82
N ARG A 82 -4.43 -6.53 15.52
CA ARG A 82 -3.76 -7.54 14.67
C ARG A 82 -3.63 -7.13 13.21
N VAL A 83 -4.46 -6.20 12.74
CA VAL A 83 -4.46 -5.71 11.35
C VAL A 83 -4.21 -4.21 11.27
N SER A 84 -3.85 -3.56 12.39
CA SER A 84 -3.71 -2.10 12.48
C SER A 84 -2.70 -1.52 11.50
N ALA A 85 -1.55 -2.18 11.30
CA ALA A 85 -0.53 -1.74 10.34
C ALA A 85 -1.07 -1.77 8.89
N VAL A 86 -1.78 -2.83 8.53
CA VAL A 86 -2.40 -2.95 7.19
C VAL A 86 -3.53 -1.93 7.04
N ALA A 87 -4.31 -1.68 8.09
CA ALA A 87 -5.38 -0.68 8.10
C ALA A 87 -4.82 0.75 7.97
N GLY A 88 -3.75 1.08 8.69
CA GLY A 88 -3.04 2.35 8.54
C GLY A 88 -2.47 2.53 7.14
N ALA A 89 -1.85 1.48 6.60
CA ALA A 89 -1.35 1.48 5.23
C ALA A 89 -2.46 1.70 4.20
N LEU A 90 -3.62 1.07 4.37
CA LEU A 90 -4.79 1.27 3.51
C LEU A 90 -5.27 2.72 3.53
N TRP A 91 -5.35 3.31 4.73
CA TRP A 91 -5.74 4.70 4.89
C TRP A 91 -4.84 5.64 4.07
N TRP A 92 -3.52 5.48 4.19
CA TRP A 92 -2.54 6.27 3.45
C TRP A 92 -2.54 6.02 1.95
N ALA A 93 -2.79 4.79 1.49
CA ALA A 93 -2.92 4.49 0.07
C ALA A 93 -4.15 5.17 -0.55
N ILE A 94 -5.26 5.22 0.18
CA ILE A 94 -6.46 5.95 -0.24
C ILE A 94 -6.19 7.46 -0.30
N ASP A 95 -5.52 8.00 0.71
CA ASP A 95 -5.13 9.42 0.74
C ASP A 95 -4.23 9.78 -0.45
N SER A 96 -3.23 8.94 -0.75
CA SER A 96 -2.37 9.09 -1.93
C SER A 96 -3.17 9.12 -3.24
N CYS A 97 -4.14 8.22 -3.40
CA CYS A 97 -5.00 8.17 -4.59
C CYS A 97 -5.85 9.45 -4.75
N ARG A 98 -6.42 9.94 -3.65
CA ARG A 98 -7.19 11.19 -3.65
C ARG A 98 -6.33 12.40 -3.96
N ALA A 99 -5.12 12.45 -3.41
CA ALA A 99 -4.15 13.48 -3.71
C ALA A 99 -3.74 13.46 -5.18
N ALA A 100 -3.48 12.27 -5.76
CA ALA A 100 -3.13 12.12 -7.17
C ALA A 100 -4.23 12.64 -8.11
N ARG A 101 -5.50 12.40 -7.78
CA ARG A 101 -6.64 12.96 -8.54
C ARG A 101 -6.68 14.49 -8.53
N GLY A 102 -6.33 15.11 -7.40
CA GLY A 102 -6.36 16.56 -7.24
C GLY A 102 -5.07 17.27 -7.69
N ALA A 103 -4.05 16.51 -8.09
CA ALA A 103 -2.74 17.06 -8.38
C ALA A 103 -2.70 17.73 -9.75
N HIS A 104 -2.49 19.05 -9.73
CA HIS A 104 -2.28 19.88 -10.92
C HIS A 104 -1.09 20.82 -10.74
N ASP A 105 -0.44 20.79 -9.56
CA ASP A 105 0.71 21.62 -9.24
C ASP A 105 1.69 20.92 -8.27
N PHE A 106 2.86 21.47 -8.14
CA PHE A 106 3.97 20.93 -7.35
C PHE A 106 3.66 20.81 -5.84
N ALA A 107 2.77 21.61 -5.30
CA ALA A 107 2.46 21.60 -3.86
C ALA A 107 1.70 20.31 -3.47
N VAL A 108 0.88 19.78 -4.36
CA VAL A 108 0.13 18.52 -4.16
C VAL A 108 1.00 17.29 -4.44
N ASP A 109 2.01 17.39 -5.27
CA ASP A 109 2.95 16.32 -5.60
C ASP A 109 3.60 15.71 -4.36
N SER A 110 4.05 16.54 -3.44
CA SER A 110 4.68 16.09 -2.19
C SER A 110 3.70 15.32 -1.30
N SER A 111 2.41 15.66 -1.35
CA SER A 111 1.37 14.93 -0.61
C SER A 111 1.23 13.51 -1.14
N VAL A 112 1.14 13.30 -2.46
CA VAL A 112 1.05 11.96 -3.07
C VAL A 112 2.25 11.11 -2.67
N THR A 113 3.47 11.66 -2.83
CA THR A 113 4.70 10.94 -2.49
C THR A 113 4.74 10.57 -1.01
N ASN A 114 4.44 11.51 -0.12
CA ASN A 114 4.45 11.27 1.31
C ASN A 114 3.42 10.22 1.73
N SER A 115 2.18 10.31 1.22
CA SER A 115 1.12 9.35 1.57
C SER A 115 1.43 7.95 1.02
N SER A 116 1.98 7.84 -0.20
CA SER A 116 2.40 6.57 -0.76
C SER A 116 3.52 5.91 0.07
N LEU A 117 4.53 6.68 0.47
CA LEU A 117 5.63 6.19 1.30
C LEU A 117 5.19 5.84 2.72
N ARG A 118 4.24 6.59 3.29
CA ARG A 118 3.63 6.24 4.58
C ARG A 118 2.85 4.94 4.51
N ALA A 119 2.07 4.71 3.45
CA ALA A 119 1.39 3.44 3.24
C ALA A 119 2.37 2.24 3.26
N ILE A 120 3.50 2.38 2.60
CA ILE A 120 4.55 1.35 2.58
C ILE A 120 5.21 1.23 3.97
N GLY A 121 5.48 2.36 4.63
CA GLY A 121 6.10 2.41 5.95
C GLY A 121 5.25 1.74 7.03
N GLU A 122 3.94 1.98 7.04
CA GLU A 122 3.00 1.34 7.98
C GLU A 122 3.03 -0.18 7.88
N LEU A 123 3.12 -0.75 6.67
CA LEU A 123 3.29 -2.20 6.52
C LEU A 123 4.59 -2.70 7.15
N GLY A 124 5.65 -1.90 7.12
CA GLY A 124 6.93 -2.23 7.73
C GLY A 124 6.95 -2.11 9.26
N GLU A 125 5.93 -1.52 9.87
CA GLU A 125 5.75 -1.48 11.33
C GLU A 125 5.15 -2.79 11.89
N ASP A 126 4.51 -3.61 11.06
CA ASP A 126 4.09 -4.95 11.49
C ASP A 126 5.33 -5.84 11.70
N VAL A 127 5.56 -6.25 12.93
CA VAL A 127 6.72 -7.07 13.32
C VAL A 127 6.78 -8.42 12.60
N ARG A 128 5.67 -8.87 12.02
CA ARG A 128 5.56 -10.10 11.24
C ARG A 128 5.99 -9.92 9.78
N VAL A 129 6.07 -8.68 9.30
CA VAL A 129 6.46 -8.38 7.93
C VAL A 129 7.98 -8.27 7.82
N SER A 130 8.57 -9.07 6.95
CA SER A 130 9.99 -8.94 6.62
C SER A 130 10.26 -7.64 5.88
N ARG A 131 11.01 -6.72 6.50
CA ARG A 131 11.42 -5.47 5.86
C ARG A 131 12.21 -5.69 4.58
N LEU A 132 13.04 -6.74 4.54
CA LEU A 132 13.80 -7.09 3.32
C LEU A 132 12.85 -7.49 2.20
N GLN A 133 11.85 -8.34 2.48
CA GLN A 133 10.86 -8.72 1.49
C GLN A 133 10.07 -7.51 0.99
N LEU A 134 9.63 -6.64 1.90
CA LEU A 134 8.90 -5.42 1.53
C LEU A 134 9.76 -4.52 0.62
N THR A 135 11.03 -4.31 0.97
CA THR A 135 11.97 -3.53 0.14
C THR A 135 12.12 -4.11 -1.26
N VAL A 136 12.32 -5.43 -1.38
CA VAL A 136 12.48 -6.10 -2.68
C VAL A 136 11.21 -5.95 -3.53
N LEU A 137 10.03 -6.11 -2.93
CA LEU A 137 8.76 -5.99 -3.66
C LEU A 137 8.47 -4.56 -4.12
N VAL A 138 8.77 -3.57 -3.26
CA VAL A 138 8.64 -2.14 -3.63
C VAL A 138 9.60 -1.81 -4.77
N ALA A 139 10.86 -2.24 -4.68
CA ALA A 139 11.86 -2.02 -5.73
C ALA A 139 11.42 -2.64 -7.07
N SER A 140 10.92 -3.86 -7.02
CA SER A 140 10.43 -4.56 -8.21
C SER A 140 9.25 -3.83 -8.87
N ASP A 141 8.23 -3.44 -8.10
CA ASP A 141 7.08 -2.72 -8.64
C ASP A 141 7.50 -1.30 -9.13
N PHE A 142 8.42 -0.64 -8.43
CA PHE A 142 8.99 0.66 -8.84
C PHE A 142 9.68 0.57 -10.21
N ASP A 143 10.58 -0.39 -10.38
CA ASP A 143 11.32 -0.56 -11.64
C ASP A 143 10.39 -0.91 -12.80
N LEU A 144 9.40 -1.77 -12.57
CA LEU A 144 8.42 -2.14 -13.59
C LEU A 144 7.54 -0.95 -13.99
N VAL A 145 7.04 -0.16 -13.03
CA VAL A 145 6.24 1.05 -13.33
C VAL A 145 7.09 2.07 -14.06
N ARG A 146 8.31 2.34 -13.58
CA ARG A 146 9.24 3.30 -14.20
C ARG A 146 9.54 2.92 -15.65
N PHE A 147 9.89 1.66 -15.88
CA PHE A 147 10.20 1.16 -17.20
C PHE A 147 8.98 1.25 -18.14
N ALA A 148 7.83 0.73 -17.70
CA ALA A 148 6.62 0.73 -18.51
C ALA A 148 6.12 2.16 -18.83
N CYS A 149 6.24 3.10 -17.89
CA CYS A 149 5.91 4.50 -18.12
C CYS A 149 6.88 5.16 -19.12
N SER A 150 8.17 4.81 -19.08
CA SER A 150 9.16 5.34 -20.01
C SER A 150 8.95 4.84 -21.46
N GLU A 151 8.50 3.60 -21.63
CA GLU A 151 8.21 3.02 -22.97
C GLU A 151 7.14 3.80 -23.74
N ILE A 152 6.20 4.42 -23.04
CA ILE A 152 5.03 5.10 -23.62
C ILE A 152 4.95 6.58 -23.24
N SER A 153 6.01 7.12 -22.62
CA SER A 153 6.14 8.53 -22.26
C SER A 153 4.98 9.07 -21.40
N VAL A 154 4.59 8.34 -20.34
CA VAL A 154 3.60 8.80 -19.37
C VAL A 154 4.12 10.01 -18.62
N GLY A 155 3.41 11.14 -18.70
CA GLY A 155 3.75 12.36 -17.97
C GLY A 155 3.46 12.24 -16.47
N ARG A 156 3.96 13.22 -15.71
CA ARG A 156 3.88 13.21 -14.25
C ARG A 156 2.45 13.16 -13.70
N TYR A 157 1.54 13.87 -14.34
CA TYR A 157 0.13 13.98 -13.94
C TYR A 157 -0.81 13.08 -14.73
N ASP A 158 -0.27 12.39 -15.74
CA ASP A 158 -1.07 11.56 -16.62
C ASP A 158 -1.53 10.29 -15.91
N ALA A 159 -2.71 9.81 -16.28
CA ALA A 159 -3.17 8.49 -15.94
C ALA A 159 -2.22 7.43 -16.52
N LEU A 160 -2.07 6.34 -15.80
CA LEU A 160 -1.38 5.16 -16.33
C LEU A 160 -2.23 4.53 -17.42
N THR A 161 -1.58 3.76 -18.29
CA THR A 161 -2.30 3.00 -19.31
C THR A 161 -2.46 1.54 -18.90
N PRO A 162 -3.39 0.80 -19.52
CA PRO A 162 -3.47 -0.66 -19.34
C PRO A 162 -2.14 -1.38 -19.63
N HIS A 163 -1.29 -0.81 -20.51
CA HIS A 163 0.04 -1.34 -20.79
C HIS A 163 0.91 -1.41 -19.53
N VAL A 164 0.90 -0.34 -18.70
CA VAL A 164 1.66 -0.33 -17.43
C VAL A 164 1.18 -1.46 -16.51
N LEU A 165 -0.15 -1.64 -16.36
CA LEU A 165 -0.68 -2.70 -15.51
C LEU A 165 -0.33 -4.10 -16.04
N ALA A 166 -0.32 -4.30 -17.36
CA ALA A 166 0.02 -5.59 -17.97
C ALA A 166 1.49 -6.00 -17.74
N ARG A 167 2.38 -5.04 -17.46
CA ARG A 167 3.79 -5.30 -17.13
C ARG A 167 4.03 -5.69 -15.68
N LEU A 168 3.07 -5.41 -14.79
CA LEU A 168 3.22 -5.71 -13.37
C LEU A 168 3.01 -7.21 -13.10
N ALA A 169 3.88 -7.77 -12.26
CA ALA A 169 3.72 -9.14 -11.79
C ALA A 169 2.41 -9.31 -10.98
N PRO A 170 1.83 -10.51 -10.93
CA PRO A 170 0.70 -10.81 -10.05
C PRO A 170 0.99 -10.42 -8.60
N VAL A 171 -0.05 -9.96 -7.90
CA VAL A 171 0.06 -9.63 -6.47
C VAL A 171 -0.03 -10.92 -5.66
N HIS A 172 1.04 -11.26 -4.96
CA HIS A 172 1.08 -12.35 -3.98
C HIS A 172 1.08 -11.80 -2.56
N PRO A 173 0.55 -12.54 -1.55
CA PRO A 173 0.61 -12.14 -0.16
C PRO A 173 2.04 -11.85 0.32
N LEU A 174 2.21 -10.97 1.30
CA LEU A 174 3.45 -10.90 2.08
C LEU A 174 3.62 -12.21 2.86
N THR A 175 4.86 -12.65 3.01
CA THR A 175 5.17 -13.74 3.93
C THR A 175 5.28 -13.17 5.34
N LEU A 176 4.41 -13.60 6.23
CA LEU A 176 4.49 -13.24 7.66
C LEU A 176 5.48 -14.17 8.35
N VAL A 177 6.38 -13.59 9.11
CA VAL A 177 7.30 -14.33 9.97
C VAL A 177 6.54 -14.68 11.27
N GLU A 178 6.51 -15.96 11.62
CA GLU A 178 5.95 -16.38 12.92
C GLU A 178 6.76 -15.74 14.03
N THR A 179 6.12 -14.86 14.81
CA THR A 179 6.76 -14.33 16.03
C THR A 179 6.79 -15.48 17.02
N PRO A 180 7.98 -15.95 17.47
CA PRO A 180 8.04 -17.01 18.47
C PRO A 180 7.27 -16.52 19.70
N MET A 181 6.22 -17.22 20.08
CA MET A 181 5.50 -16.92 21.31
C MET A 181 6.54 -16.91 22.44
N ARG A 182 6.74 -15.75 23.06
CA ARG A 182 7.54 -15.66 24.29
C ARG A 182 6.95 -16.66 25.26
N GLY A 183 7.64 -17.80 25.40
CA GLY A 183 7.25 -18.82 26.37
C GLY A 183 7.05 -18.15 27.71
N THR A 184 5.90 -18.39 28.31
CA THR A 184 5.57 -18.01 29.68
C THR A 184 6.54 -18.70 30.63
N HIS A 185 7.75 -18.13 30.80
CA HIS A 185 8.66 -18.48 31.89
C HIS A 185 8.13 -17.92 33.22
N HIS A 186 6.94 -18.33 33.61
CA HIS A 186 6.37 -18.05 34.91
C HIS A 186 5.77 -19.34 35.55
N ALA A 187 6.56 -20.36 35.64
CA ALA A 187 6.12 -21.55 36.41
C ALA A 187 7.26 -22.35 37.08
N GLU A 188 8.40 -21.74 37.41
CA GLU A 188 9.45 -22.48 38.16
C GLU A 188 10.10 -21.66 39.29
N ARG A 189 9.33 -20.85 40.01
CA ARG A 189 9.86 -20.14 41.20
C ARG A 189 9.08 -20.33 42.49
N GLU A 190 8.17 -21.30 42.56
CA GLU A 190 7.48 -21.63 43.81
C GLU A 190 7.67 -23.10 44.28
N ALA A 191 8.86 -23.62 44.07
CA ALA A 191 9.22 -24.90 44.67
C ALA A 191 10.68 -24.92 45.14
N ARG A 192 11.02 -24.05 46.15
CA ARG A 192 12.17 -24.24 47.07
C ARG A 192 11.94 -23.48 48.36
#